data_7c5b8093548cef5424c70fdb588936d8
#
_entry.id   7c5b8093548cef5424c70fdb588936d8
#
_cell.length_a   1.000
_cell.length_b   1.000
_cell.length_c   1.000
_cell.angle_alpha   90.00
_cell.angle_beta   90.00
_cell.angle_gamma   90.00
#
_symmetry.space_group_name_H-M   'P 1'
#
loop_
_entity.id
_entity.type
_entity.pdbx_description
1 polymer ?
#
loop_
_entity_poly.entity_id
_entity_poly.type
_entity_poly.pdbx_seq_one_letter_code
_entity_poly.pdbx_strand_id
1 'polypeptide(L)' 'ELLASHRVRPIAALGQALDPQCMQAVGIEWAPQVAEGVVLRELRRGYQQGTVLLRSAEVIVNKKGTAS' A
#
# COMPACT_ATOMS: atom_id res chain seq x y z
N GLU A 1 -27.24 -1.26 -8.37
CA GLU A 1 -26.94 -1.35 -8.26
C GLU A 1 -26.52 -1.63 -7.45
N LEU A 2 -26.67 -1.97 -7.02
CA LEU A 2 -26.16 -2.31 -6.39
C LEU A 2 -25.18 -1.97 -5.91
N LEU A 3 -24.99 -1.45 -6.14
CA LEU A 3 -24.06 -0.89 -5.98
C LEU A 3 -23.69 -0.57 -4.68
N ALA A 4 -24.44 -0.17 -3.90
CA ALA A 4 -24.08 0.15 -2.61
C ALA A 4 -23.42 -0.96 -1.96
N SER A 5 -23.87 -2.08 -2.29
CA SER A 5 -23.25 -3.20 -1.70
C SER A 5 -21.89 -3.32 -2.21
N HIS A 6 -21.52 -2.54 -3.16
CA HIS A 6 -20.24 -2.67 -3.73
C HIS A 6 -19.32 -1.61 -3.25
N ARG A 7 -19.36 -1.27 -2.01
CA ARG A 7 -18.47 -0.27 -1.50
C ARG A 7 -17.09 -0.80 -1.23
N VAL A 8 -16.80 -1.97 -1.70
CA VAL A 8 -15.46 -2.49 -1.64
C VAL A 8 -14.61 -1.71 -2.63
N ARG A 9 -13.53 -1.14 -2.16
CA ARG A 9 -12.65 -0.34 -2.99
C ARG A 9 -11.24 -0.83 -2.85
N PRO A 10 -10.47 -0.81 -3.95
CA PRO A 10 -9.05 -1.13 -3.84
C PRO A 10 -8.34 0.00 -3.09
N ILE A 11 -7.35 -0.37 -2.32
CA ILE A 11 -6.56 0.60 -1.60
C ILE A 11 -5.50 1.13 -2.54
N ALA A 12 -5.46 2.45 -2.70
CA ALA A 12 -4.48 3.07 -3.57
C ALA A 12 -3.16 3.13 -2.82
N ALA A 13 -2.27 2.22 -3.12
CA ALA A 13 -1.01 2.13 -2.41
C ALA A 13 0.16 2.66 -3.22
N LEU A 14 0.19 2.37 -4.50
CA LEU A 14 1.35 2.71 -5.31
C LEU A 14 1.56 4.21 -5.37
N GLY A 15 2.78 4.64 -5.08
CA GLY A 15 3.11 6.07 -5.10
C GLY A 15 2.66 6.83 -3.87
N GLN A 16 2.02 6.17 -2.94
CA GLN A 16 1.55 6.82 -1.73
C GLN A 16 2.51 6.54 -0.59
N ALA A 17 2.45 7.35 0.44
CA ALA A 17 3.21 7.06 1.65
C ALA A 17 2.67 5.80 2.29
N LEU A 18 3.54 5.01 2.88
CA LEU A 18 3.11 3.79 3.53
C LEU A 18 2.14 4.09 4.66
N ASP A 19 1.02 3.41 4.67
CA ASP A 19 0.03 3.54 5.72
C ASP A 19 -0.11 2.18 6.39
N PRO A 20 0.48 1.99 7.56
CA PRO A 20 0.46 0.68 8.19
C PRO A 20 -0.92 0.19 8.60
N GLN A 21 -1.92 1.07 8.57
CA GLN A 21 -3.27 0.65 8.90
C GLN A 21 -3.91 -0.13 7.76
N CYS A 22 -3.49 0.09 6.54
CA CYS A 22 -4.08 -0.59 5.39
C CYS A 22 -3.05 -1.18 4.44
N MET A 23 -1.77 -1.07 4.75
CA MET A 23 -0.71 -1.59 3.90
C MET A 23 0.28 -2.35 4.75
N GLN A 24 0.84 -3.39 4.19
CA GLN A 24 1.86 -4.16 4.88
C GLN A 24 3.12 -4.14 4.03
N ALA A 25 4.19 -3.62 4.59
CA ALA A 25 5.46 -3.61 3.88
C ALA A 25 6.08 -5.00 3.99
N VAL A 26 6.12 -5.70 2.88
CA VAL A 26 6.69 -7.04 2.85
C VAL A 26 8.10 -7.05 2.32
N GLY A 27 8.60 -5.90 1.92
CA GLY A 27 9.98 -5.74 1.48
C GLY A 27 10.32 -4.29 1.31
N ILE A 28 11.59 -4.01 1.11
CA ILE A 28 12.04 -2.65 0.90
C ILE A 28 12.96 -2.61 -0.30
N GLU A 29 12.97 -1.46 -0.97
CA GLU A 29 13.89 -1.18 -2.06
C GLU A 29 14.33 0.27 -1.89
N TRP A 30 15.38 0.66 -2.58
CA TRP A 30 15.81 2.04 -2.52
C TRP A 30 15.80 2.65 -3.91
N ALA A 31 15.06 3.72 -4.05
CA ALA A 31 15.03 4.51 -5.28
C ALA A 31 15.32 5.96 -4.88
N PRO A 32 16.52 6.46 -5.15
CA PRO A 32 16.91 7.79 -4.65
C PRO A 32 16.07 8.94 -5.21
N GLN A 33 15.41 8.72 -6.32
CA GLN A 33 14.60 9.77 -6.90
C GLN A 33 13.21 9.85 -6.29
N VAL A 34 12.90 8.94 -5.38
CA VAL A 34 11.58 8.89 -4.75
C VAL A 34 11.77 9.14 -3.26
N ALA A 35 10.81 9.80 -2.65
CA ALA A 35 10.90 10.08 -1.22
C ALA A 35 10.89 8.79 -0.41
N GLU A 36 11.60 8.80 0.69
CA GLU A 36 11.65 7.64 1.55
C GLU A 36 10.26 7.43 2.19
N GLY A 37 9.86 6.19 2.32
CA GLY A 37 8.55 5.87 2.90
C GLY A 37 7.44 5.73 1.88
N VAL A 38 7.73 6.00 0.62
CA VAL A 38 6.72 5.89 -0.42
C VAL A 38 6.68 4.48 -0.95
N VAL A 39 5.49 3.98 -1.26
CA VAL A 39 5.31 2.65 -1.82
C VAL A 39 5.82 2.64 -3.25
N LEU A 40 6.79 1.78 -3.53
CA LEU A 40 7.36 1.67 -4.87
C LEU A 40 6.66 0.62 -5.71
N ARG A 41 6.15 -0.42 -5.07
CA ARG A 41 5.51 -1.50 -5.82
C ARG A 41 4.38 -2.07 -4.99
N GLU A 42 3.35 -2.55 -5.64
CA GLU A 42 2.23 -3.19 -4.99
C GLU A 42 2.24 -4.64 -5.42
N LEU A 43 2.51 -5.54 -4.50
CA LEU A 43 2.59 -6.97 -4.80
C LEU A 43 1.22 -7.62 -4.71
N ARG A 44 0.38 -7.13 -3.82
CA ARG A 44 -0.97 -7.66 -3.68
C ARG A 44 -1.88 -6.50 -3.32
N ARG A 45 -2.97 -6.38 -4.05
CA ARG A 45 -3.88 -5.28 -3.84
C ARG A 45 -4.67 -5.48 -2.56
N GLY A 46 -4.82 -4.43 -1.80
CA GLY A 46 -5.67 -4.44 -0.64
C GLY A 46 -7.05 -3.90 -0.97
N TYR A 47 -8.01 -4.20 -0.12
CA TYR A 47 -9.38 -3.75 -0.30
C TYR A 47 -9.98 -3.34 1.02
N GLN A 48 -10.86 -2.38 0.97
CA GLN A 48 -11.62 -1.98 2.14
C GLN A 48 -13.07 -1.73 1.73
N GLN A 49 -13.95 -1.87 2.70
CA GLN A 49 -15.35 -1.61 2.50
C GLN A 49 -15.76 -0.61 3.55
N GLY A 50 -16.06 0.61 3.12
CA GLY A 50 -16.32 1.69 4.07
C GLY A 50 -15.13 1.87 4.99
N THR A 51 -15.33 1.68 6.27
CA THR A 51 -14.24 1.80 7.24
C THR A 51 -13.65 0.44 7.63
N VAL A 52 -14.13 -0.63 7.02
CA VAL A 52 -13.66 -1.96 7.36
C VAL A 52 -12.57 -2.40 6.40
N LEU A 53 -11.42 -2.76 6.94
CA LEU A 53 -10.33 -3.26 6.12
C LEU A 53 -10.56 -4.75 5.87
N LEU A 54 -10.69 -5.11 4.61
CA LEU A 54 -10.90 -6.50 4.23
C LEU A 54 -9.58 -7.23 4.00
N ARG A 55 -8.59 -6.50 3.45
CA ARG A 55 -7.28 -7.08 3.17
C ARG A 55 -6.29 -5.94 3.04
N SER A 56 -5.15 -6.07 3.71
CA SER A 56 -4.10 -5.07 3.58
C SER A 56 -3.40 -5.23 2.23
N ALA A 57 -2.95 -4.13 1.67
CA ALA A 57 -2.10 -4.18 0.47
C ALA A 57 -0.71 -4.64 0.89
N GLU A 58 -0.11 -5.53 0.10
CA GLU A 58 1.26 -5.96 0.36
C GLU A 58 2.14 -5.20 -0.59
N VAL A 59 3.07 -4.45 -0.05
CA VAL A 59 3.82 -3.47 -0.82
C VAL A 59 5.30 -3.53 -0.55
N ILE A 60 6.07 -2.98 -1.49
CA ILE A 60 7.49 -2.71 -1.31
C ILE A 60 7.61 -1.22 -1.09
N VAL A 61 8.24 -0.85 0.01
CA VAL A 61 8.36 0.56 0.36
C VAL A 61 9.78 1.05 0.09
N ASN A 62 9.88 2.32 -0.25
CA ASN A 62 11.17 2.95 -0.51
C ASN A 62 11.85 3.26 0.80
N LYS A 63 12.96 2.60 1.07
CA LYS A 63 13.67 2.84 2.30
C LYS A 63 15.16 2.82 2.05
N LYS A 64 15.82 3.85 2.53
CA LYS A 64 17.21 3.98 2.28
C LYS A 64 17.96 2.90 3.00
N GLY A 65 18.78 2.31 2.29
CA GLY A 65 19.54 1.38 2.68
C GLY A 65 19.93 0.97 3.89
N THR A 66 19.47 0.31 4.08
CA THR A 66 19.73 -0.17 5.08
C THR A 66 20.93 -0.67 5.20
N ALA A 67 21.38 -0.85 4.38
CA ALA A 67 22.46 -1.41 4.36
C ALA A 67 23.34 -0.88 5.07
N SER A 68 23.19 -0.37 5.06
CA SER A 68 24.09 0.08 5.53
C SER A 68 24.47 -0.14 6.16
#